data_0ba9d0d1071a34db4d3b06aed8331a70
#
_entry.id   0ba9d0d1071a34db4d3b06aed8331a70
#
_cell.length_a   1.000
_cell.length_b   1.000
_cell.length_c   1.000
_cell.angle_alpha   90.00
_cell.angle_beta   90.00
_cell.angle_gamma   90.00
#
_symmetry.space_group_name_H-M   'P 1'
#
loop_
_entity.id
_entity.type
_entity.pdbx_description
1 polymer ?
#
loop_
_entity_poly.entity_id
_entity_poly.type
_entity_poly.pdbx_seq_one_letter_code
_entity_poly.pdbx_strand_id
1 'polypeptide(L)'
;IPNGDFPTVKSPNPEEPEALKMATDLANKIGADIVIGTDPDCDRLGVVVRDAEGNMKLMNGNQTMVVMTNFLLKKWKEEGRINGKQFVGSTIVSTELVNEVAAKFGVETKVGLTGFKWIAKMVVDFPEMQFIGGGEESFGYMVGDFVRDKDAVTATLLACEVAAYAKQNGSSFYDELLNIYVENNFYKEHLISLTKKGMEGAAEIQKMLSDMRNNPLSMIDGEKVATLADYDKAILKDIRTGKETKIDLPTSNVLIYQTENGTRIAARPSGTEPKIKFYFSVNTPLDSRENAKTVEAALDAKIQRIIKEMNLI
;
A
#
# COMPACT_ATOMS: atom_id res chain seq x y z
N ILE A 1 -14.36 -27.07 -12.29
CA ILE A 1 -15.23 -26.42 -13.28
C ILE A 1 -15.46 -25.00 -12.74
N PRO A 2 -15.24 -23.96 -13.57
CA PRO A 2 -15.53 -22.59 -13.17
C PRO A 2 -16.99 -22.45 -12.75
N ASN A 3 -17.23 -21.73 -11.64
CA ASN A 3 -18.56 -21.51 -11.10
C ASN A 3 -18.65 -20.06 -10.61
N GLY A 4 -19.56 -19.26 -11.21
CA GLY A 4 -19.77 -17.85 -10.88
C GLY A 4 -20.34 -17.61 -9.48
N ASP A 5 -20.86 -18.65 -8.81
CA ASP A 5 -21.35 -18.54 -7.43
C ASP A 5 -20.23 -18.66 -6.39
N PHE A 6 -19.00 -18.98 -6.79
CA PHE A 6 -17.82 -19.12 -5.92
C PHE A 6 -18.09 -19.92 -4.63
N PRO A 7 -18.57 -21.18 -4.71
CA PRO A 7 -19.08 -21.92 -3.54
C PRO A 7 -18.02 -22.23 -2.47
N THR A 8 -16.74 -22.01 -2.76
CA THR A 8 -15.61 -22.26 -1.85
C THR A 8 -15.17 -21.04 -1.06
N VAL A 9 -15.67 -19.84 -1.38
CA VAL A 9 -15.30 -18.59 -0.72
C VAL A 9 -16.50 -17.67 -0.64
N LYS A 10 -16.54 -16.80 0.38
CA LYS A 10 -17.59 -15.77 0.49
C LYS A 10 -17.38 -14.61 -0.47
N SER A 11 -16.11 -14.31 -0.74
CA SER A 11 -15.67 -13.25 -1.64
C SER A 11 -14.42 -13.74 -2.37
N PRO A 12 -14.39 -13.72 -3.72
CA PRO A 12 -13.23 -14.13 -4.50
C PRO A 12 -12.18 -12.98 -4.57
N ASN A 13 -11.91 -12.34 -3.44
CA ASN A 13 -10.98 -11.23 -3.33
C ASN A 13 -9.64 -11.71 -2.73
N PRO A 14 -8.51 -11.61 -3.44
CA PRO A 14 -7.21 -12.08 -2.96
C PRO A 14 -6.64 -11.27 -1.77
N GLU A 15 -7.26 -10.15 -1.39
CA GLU A 15 -6.97 -9.43 -0.16
C GLU A 15 -7.39 -10.21 1.10
N GLU A 16 -8.34 -11.15 0.95
CA GLU A 16 -8.92 -11.92 2.04
C GLU A 16 -8.16 -13.25 2.21
N PRO A 17 -7.57 -13.54 3.39
CA PRO A 17 -6.86 -14.81 3.62
C PRO A 17 -7.72 -16.04 3.34
N GLU A 18 -9.05 -15.96 3.55
CA GLU A 18 -9.99 -17.05 3.30
C GLU A 18 -10.02 -17.43 1.82
N ALA A 19 -9.90 -16.43 0.91
CA ALA A 19 -9.89 -16.69 -0.54
C ALA A 19 -8.68 -17.52 -0.99
N LEU A 20 -7.55 -17.41 -0.28
CA LEU A 20 -6.31 -18.11 -0.60
C LEU A 20 -6.09 -19.37 0.25
N LYS A 21 -7.01 -19.69 1.17
CA LYS A 21 -6.82 -20.77 2.15
C LYS A 21 -6.58 -22.13 1.51
N MET A 22 -7.39 -22.53 0.52
CA MET A 22 -7.24 -23.84 -0.14
C MET A 22 -5.88 -23.98 -0.83
N ALA A 23 -5.42 -22.92 -1.51
CA ALA A 23 -4.11 -22.89 -2.16
C ALA A 23 -2.97 -22.91 -1.14
N THR A 24 -3.12 -22.19 -0.04
CA THR A 24 -2.18 -22.16 1.08
C THR A 24 -2.07 -23.55 1.75
N ASP A 25 -3.18 -24.21 2.00
CA ASP A 25 -3.21 -25.56 2.55
C ASP A 25 -2.51 -26.57 1.61
N LEU A 26 -2.70 -26.44 0.30
CA LEU A 26 -2.01 -27.25 -0.69
C LEU A 26 -0.51 -26.96 -0.70
N ALA A 27 -0.13 -25.70 -0.69
CA ALA A 27 1.28 -25.26 -0.66
C ALA A 27 2.03 -25.85 0.55
N ASN A 28 1.39 -25.90 1.72
CA ASN A 28 1.96 -26.54 2.89
C ASN A 28 2.18 -28.06 2.70
N LYS A 29 1.27 -28.75 1.99
CA LYS A 29 1.38 -30.20 1.73
C LYS A 29 2.50 -30.54 0.75
N ILE A 30 2.71 -29.69 -0.28
CA ILE A 30 3.68 -29.97 -1.35
C ILE A 30 5.01 -29.23 -1.16
N GLY A 31 5.12 -28.40 -0.11
CA GLY A 31 6.34 -27.63 0.15
C GLY A 31 6.56 -26.46 -0.84
N ALA A 32 5.51 -25.86 -1.37
CA ALA A 32 5.66 -24.71 -2.27
C ALA A 32 6.21 -23.48 -1.52
N ASP A 33 6.96 -22.65 -2.22
CA ASP A 33 7.57 -21.43 -1.68
C ASP A 33 6.63 -20.23 -1.75
N ILE A 34 5.72 -20.23 -2.72
CA ILE A 34 4.81 -19.10 -3.02
C ILE A 34 3.42 -19.63 -3.42
N VAL A 35 2.39 -18.89 -3.04
CA VAL A 35 1.01 -19.04 -3.52
C VAL A 35 0.59 -17.75 -4.19
N ILE A 36 -0.04 -17.87 -5.34
CA ILE A 36 -0.62 -16.77 -6.10
C ILE A 36 -2.14 -16.97 -6.18
N GLY A 37 -2.87 -15.89 -5.97
CA GLY A 37 -4.30 -15.82 -6.23
C GLY A 37 -4.68 -14.51 -6.89
N THR A 38 -5.59 -14.58 -7.86
CA THR A 38 -6.14 -13.39 -8.52
C THR A 38 -7.64 -13.28 -8.23
N ASP A 39 -8.18 -12.09 -8.39
CA ASP A 39 -9.62 -11.92 -8.46
C ASP A 39 -10.18 -12.38 -9.83
N PRO A 40 -11.51 -12.46 -9.99
CA PRO A 40 -12.12 -13.05 -11.19
C PRO A 40 -11.83 -12.31 -12.50
N ASP A 41 -11.66 -10.99 -12.47
CA ASP A 41 -11.30 -10.15 -13.62
C ASP A 41 -9.78 -10.02 -13.81
N CYS A 42 -9.00 -10.68 -12.94
CA CYS A 42 -7.54 -10.82 -13.04
C CYS A 42 -6.79 -9.48 -13.03
N ASP A 43 -7.26 -8.54 -12.21
CA ASP A 43 -6.63 -7.23 -12.07
C ASP A 43 -5.87 -7.05 -10.73
N ARG A 44 -6.13 -7.89 -9.71
CA ARG A 44 -5.47 -7.89 -8.39
C ARG A 44 -4.72 -9.19 -8.15
N LEU A 45 -3.60 -9.08 -7.43
CA LEU A 45 -2.70 -10.18 -7.14
C LEU A 45 -2.49 -10.36 -5.63
N GLY A 46 -2.96 -11.46 -5.06
CA GLY A 46 -2.58 -11.91 -3.72
C GLY A 46 -1.36 -12.81 -3.76
N VAL A 47 -0.39 -12.53 -2.90
CA VAL A 47 0.86 -13.29 -2.79
C VAL A 47 1.00 -13.80 -1.36
N VAL A 48 1.09 -15.14 -1.19
CA VAL A 48 1.39 -15.77 0.10
C VAL A 48 2.77 -16.40 -0.01
N VAL A 49 3.63 -16.14 0.95
CA VAL A 49 5.03 -16.60 0.96
C VAL A 49 5.39 -17.19 2.32
N ARG A 50 6.49 -17.93 2.40
CA ARG A 50 6.99 -18.41 3.67
C ARG A 50 7.68 -17.29 4.42
N ASP A 51 7.29 -17.10 5.69
CA ASP A 51 7.99 -16.21 6.63
C ASP A 51 9.31 -16.86 7.13
N ALA A 52 10.00 -16.18 8.04
CA ALA A 52 11.27 -16.65 8.60
C ALA A 52 11.13 -17.97 9.40
N GLU A 53 9.95 -18.27 9.92
CA GLU A 53 9.65 -19.52 10.61
C GLU A 53 9.13 -20.63 9.68
N GLY A 54 8.98 -20.34 8.37
CA GLY A 54 8.46 -21.27 7.37
C GLY A 54 6.93 -21.32 7.28
N ASN A 55 6.21 -20.46 8.00
CA ASN A 55 4.76 -20.36 7.90
C ASN A 55 4.33 -19.58 6.66
N MET A 56 3.20 -19.96 6.08
CA MET A 56 2.62 -19.20 4.98
C MET A 56 1.98 -17.90 5.47
N LYS A 57 2.48 -16.77 4.99
CA LYS A 57 2.03 -15.40 5.33
C LYS A 57 1.55 -14.67 4.09
N LEU A 58 0.31 -14.17 4.13
CA LEU A 58 -0.22 -13.30 3.08
C LEU A 58 0.50 -11.94 3.16
N MET A 59 1.10 -11.54 2.06
CA MET A 59 1.67 -10.21 1.88
C MET A 59 0.54 -9.23 1.57
N ASN A 60 0.50 -8.10 2.25
CA ASN A 60 -0.46 -7.06 1.86
C ASN A 60 -0.03 -6.36 0.55
N GLY A 61 -0.95 -5.58 -0.05
CA GLY A 61 -0.69 -4.93 -1.33
C GLY A 61 0.49 -3.97 -1.30
N ASN A 62 0.69 -3.24 -0.20
CA ASN A 62 1.86 -2.36 -0.01
C ASN A 62 3.17 -3.15 0.00
N GLN A 63 3.23 -4.26 0.75
CA GLN A 63 4.42 -5.11 0.85
C GLN A 63 4.77 -5.73 -0.51
N THR A 64 3.77 -6.30 -1.18
CA THR A 64 3.95 -6.89 -2.52
C THR A 64 4.43 -5.84 -3.53
N MET A 65 3.79 -4.67 -3.56
CA MET A 65 4.18 -3.55 -4.42
C MET A 65 5.63 -3.14 -4.19
N VAL A 66 6.04 -2.96 -2.94
CA VAL A 66 7.41 -2.50 -2.61
C VAL A 66 8.45 -3.53 -3.03
N VAL A 67 8.23 -4.82 -2.77
CA VAL A 67 9.17 -5.90 -3.17
C VAL A 67 9.29 -5.98 -4.68
N MET A 68 8.18 -5.97 -5.41
CA MET A 68 8.18 -6.01 -6.88
C MET A 68 8.84 -4.77 -7.48
N THR A 69 8.55 -3.58 -6.95
CA THR A 69 9.16 -2.32 -7.41
C THR A 69 10.66 -2.32 -7.15
N ASN A 70 11.12 -2.73 -5.97
CA ASN A 70 12.54 -2.81 -5.64
C ASN A 70 13.28 -3.77 -6.58
N PHE A 71 12.68 -4.92 -6.89
CA PHE A 71 13.25 -5.89 -7.82
C PHE A 71 13.40 -5.31 -9.23
N LEU A 72 12.35 -4.67 -9.77
CA LEU A 72 12.40 -4.00 -11.07
C LEU A 72 13.50 -2.93 -11.10
N LEU A 73 13.59 -2.09 -10.07
CA LEU A 73 14.59 -1.04 -9.98
C LEU A 73 16.02 -1.61 -9.93
N LYS A 74 16.25 -2.70 -9.16
CA LYS A 74 17.54 -3.42 -9.14
C LYS A 74 17.90 -3.90 -10.53
N LYS A 75 16.98 -4.59 -11.24
CA LYS A 75 17.23 -5.11 -12.59
C LYS A 75 17.47 -4.02 -13.61
N TRP A 76 16.69 -2.96 -13.59
CA TRP A 76 16.91 -1.83 -14.49
C TRP A 76 18.24 -1.12 -14.24
N LYS A 77 18.68 -1.04 -12.98
CA LYS A 77 20.00 -0.49 -12.62
C LYS A 77 21.13 -1.39 -13.10
N GLU A 78 21.02 -2.71 -12.88
CA GLU A 78 21.99 -3.72 -13.36
C GLU A 78 22.16 -3.67 -14.88
N GLU A 79 21.08 -3.45 -15.63
CA GLU A 79 21.07 -3.30 -17.09
C GLU A 79 21.47 -1.90 -17.58
N GLY A 80 21.78 -0.95 -16.71
CA GLY A 80 22.15 0.41 -17.07
C GLY A 80 21.00 1.23 -17.67
N ARG A 81 19.76 0.88 -17.43
CA ARG A 81 18.56 1.51 -17.99
C ARG A 81 18.08 2.74 -17.23
N ILE A 82 18.56 2.95 -15.98
CA ILE A 82 18.20 4.11 -15.17
C ILE A 82 19.09 5.29 -15.57
N ASN A 83 18.48 6.35 -16.09
CA ASN A 83 19.17 7.54 -16.60
C ASN A 83 18.52 8.87 -16.17
N GLY A 84 17.65 8.84 -15.13
CA GLY A 84 16.94 10.03 -14.62
C GLY A 84 15.64 10.39 -15.36
N LYS A 85 15.23 9.59 -16.35
CA LYS A 85 13.97 9.77 -17.09
C LYS A 85 12.93 8.69 -16.76
N GLN A 86 13.12 7.97 -15.68
CA GLN A 86 12.22 6.92 -15.25
C GLN A 86 11.39 7.38 -14.05
N PHE A 87 10.21 6.78 -13.90
CA PHE A 87 9.39 6.95 -12.72
C PHE A 87 8.65 5.67 -12.35
N VAL A 88 8.26 5.59 -11.08
CA VAL A 88 7.31 4.60 -10.57
C VAL A 88 6.02 5.30 -10.14
N GLY A 89 4.89 4.59 -10.18
CA GLY A 89 3.58 5.12 -9.83
C GLY A 89 3.06 4.60 -8.50
N SER A 90 2.44 5.48 -7.69
CA SER A 90 1.77 5.10 -6.43
C SER A 90 0.56 5.99 -6.17
N THR A 91 -0.16 5.74 -5.07
CA THR A 91 -1.31 6.54 -4.67
C THR A 91 -1.09 7.24 -3.34
N ILE A 92 -1.89 8.31 -3.09
CA ILE A 92 -1.83 9.09 -1.85
C ILE A 92 -2.15 8.29 -0.58
N VAL A 93 -2.69 7.08 -0.66
CA VAL A 93 -3.04 6.23 0.49
C VAL A 93 -2.17 4.97 0.58
N SER A 94 -1.32 4.73 -0.42
CA SER A 94 -0.36 3.63 -0.42
C SER A 94 0.87 3.97 0.44
N THR A 95 1.69 2.98 0.72
CA THR A 95 2.89 3.14 1.57
C THR A 95 3.88 4.15 1.00
N GLU A 96 4.45 4.98 1.85
CA GLU A 96 5.54 5.89 1.47
C GLU A 96 6.88 5.18 1.29
N LEU A 97 7.00 3.93 1.73
CA LEU A 97 8.21 3.13 1.56
C LEU A 97 8.61 2.99 0.08
N VAL A 98 7.63 2.98 -0.85
CA VAL A 98 7.94 2.95 -2.27
C VAL A 98 8.71 4.19 -2.74
N ASN A 99 8.44 5.36 -2.12
CA ASN A 99 9.15 6.60 -2.42
C ASN A 99 10.60 6.52 -1.95
N GLU A 100 10.82 5.99 -0.73
CA GLU A 100 12.18 5.81 -0.17
C GLU A 100 12.99 4.83 -1.02
N VAL A 101 12.38 3.71 -1.41
CA VAL A 101 13.00 2.70 -2.28
C VAL A 101 13.36 3.30 -3.63
N ALA A 102 12.45 3.97 -4.31
CA ALA A 102 12.71 4.55 -5.63
C ALA A 102 13.81 5.63 -5.58
N ALA A 103 13.80 6.47 -4.55
CA ALA A 103 14.79 7.53 -4.36
C ALA A 103 16.24 6.98 -4.27
N LYS A 104 16.45 5.80 -3.67
CA LYS A 104 17.77 5.15 -3.60
C LYS A 104 18.33 4.75 -4.98
N PHE A 105 17.46 4.57 -5.95
CA PHE A 105 17.85 4.31 -7.33
C PHE A 105 17.92 5.59 -8.18
N GLY A 106 17.62 6.76 -7.60
CA GLY A 106 17.52 8.02 -8.35
C GLY A 106 16.30 8.08 -9.26
N VAL A 107 15.24 7.32 -8.94
CA VAL A 107 13.98 7.26 -9.68
C VAL A 107 12.90 8.02 -8.93
N GLU A 108 12.18 8.89 -9.65
CA GLU A 108 11.05 9.64 -9.09
C GLU A 108 9.85 8.72 -8.84
N THR A 109 9.16 8.93 -7.72
CA THR A 109 7.81 8.37 -7.52
C THR A 109 6.77 9.44 -7.83
N LYS A 110 5.90 9.17 -8.81
CA LYS A 110 4.72 9.99 -9.04
C LYS A 110 3.55 9.45 -8.25
N VAL A 111 2.91 10.34 -7.50
CA VAL A 111 1.82 9.97 -6.58
C VAL A 111 0.52 10.56 -7.09
N GLY A 112 -0.46 9.72 -7.34
CA GLY A 112 -1.81 10.11 -7.77
C GLY A 112 -2.86 9.93 -6.68
N LEU A 113 -4.09 10.35 -6.98
CA LEU A 113 -5.24 10.04 -6.13
C LEU A 113 -5.50 8.53 -6.08
N THR A 114 -6.34 8.10 -5.15
CA THR A 114 -6.77 6.69 -5.05
C THR A 114 -7.54 6.26 -6.28
N GLY A 115 -7.20 5.08 -6.77
CA GLY A 115 -7.77 4.46 -7.96
C GLY A 115 -6.78 4.38 -9.10
N PHE A 116 -6.69 3.20 -9.69
CA PHE A 116 -5.64 2.84 -10.62
C PHE A 116 -5.61 3.69 -11.91
N LYS A 117 -6.76 4.26 -12.30
CA LYS A 117 -6.85 5.23 -13.41
C LYS A 117 -5.84 6.38 -13.30
N TRP A 118 -5.46 6.77 -12.07
CA TRP A 118 -4.49 7.84 -11.86
C TRP A 118 -3.06 7.37 -12.13
N ILE A 119 -2.73 6.12 -11.81
CA ILE A 119 -1.42 5.53 -12.16
C ILE A 119 -1.32 5.39 -13.68
N ALA A 120 -2.35 4.84 -14.32
CA ALA A 120 -2.39 4.74 -15.78
C ALA A 120 -2.32 6.12 -16.48
N LYS A 121 -2.96 7.14 -15.87
CA LYS A 121 -2.92 8.51 -16.38
C LYS A 121 -1.51 9.11 -16.35
N MET A 122 -0.66 8.76 -15.37
CA MET A 122 0.72 9.27 -15.30
C MET A 122 1.53 8.92 -16.56
N VAL A 123 1.28 7.74 -17.15
CA VAL A 123 1.94 7.34 -18.42
C VAL A 123 1.57 8.29 -19.56
N VAL A 124 0.36 8.83 -19.55
CA VAL A 124 -0.10 9.81 -20.56
C VAL A 124 0.37 11.22 -20.24
N ASP A 125 0.39 11.58 -18.94
CA ASP A 125 0.75 12.94 -18.51
C ASP A 125 2.26 13.22 -18.62
N PHE A 126 3.10 12.17 -18.58
CA PHE A 126 4.57 12.28 -18.63
C PHE A 126 5.16 11.45 -19.78
N PRO A 127 4.81 11.78 -21.03
CA PRO A 127 5.23 10.99 -22.20
C PRO A 127 6.74 11.03 -22.48
N GLU A 128 7.46 11.99 -21.89
CA GLU A 128 8.92 12.12 -21.96
C GLU A 128 9.66 11.23 -20.94
N MET A 129 8.93 10.65 -19.99
CA MET A 129 9.47 9.75 -18.97
C MET A 129 9.04 8.32 -19.24
N GLN A 130 9.83 7.37 -18.73
CA GLN A 130 9.56 5.95 -18.85
C GLN A 130 8.99 5.40 -17.54
N PHE A 131 7.78 4.85 -17.61
CA PHE A 131 7.16 4.16 -16.49
C PHE A 131 7.78 2.79 -16.29
N ILE A 132 8.30 2.50 -15.09
CA ILE A 132 8.87 1.20 -14.74
C ILE A 132 7.78 0.24 -14.25
N GLY A 133 6.96 0.70 -13.34
CA GLY A 133 5.87 -0.04 -12.72
C GLY A 133 5.24 0.78 -11.61
N GLY A 134 4.15 0.31 -11.07
CA GLY A 134 3.48 0.99 -9.97
C GLY A 134 2.26 0.21 -9.49
N GLY A 135 1.79 0.56 -8.32
CA GLY A 135 0.69 -0.17 -7.69
C GLY A 135 -0.05 0.63 -6.65
N GLU A 136 -0.99 -0.03 -6.05
CA GLU A 136 -1.80 0.50 -4.96
C GLU A 136 -1.93 -0.53 -3.81
N GLU A 137 -2.27 -0.04 -2.64
CA GLU A 137 -2.43 -0.84 -1.42
C GLU A 137 -3.47 -1.95 -1.55
N SER A 138 -4.40 -1.80 -2.51
CA SER A 138 -5.49 -2.75 -2.78
C SER A 138 -5.10 -3.82 -3.80
N PHE A 139 -3.85 -4.30 -3.74
CA PHE A 139 -3.35 -5.47 -4.47
C PHE A 139 -3.26 -5.31 -6.00
N GLY A 140 -3.47 -4.10 -6.53
CA GLY A 140 -3.29 -3.78 -7.94
C GLY A 140 -1.83 -3.42 -8.24
N TYR A 141 -1.28 -3.95 -9.35
CA TYR A 141 0.04 -3.61 -9.85
C TYR A 141 0.08 -3.58 -11.38
N MET A 142 0.88 -2.68 -11.94
CA MET A 142 1.11 -2.53 -13.38
C MET A 142 2.61 -2.59 -13.66
N VAL A 143 3.03 -3.51 -14.52
CA VAL A 143 4.43 -3.68 -14.95
C VAL A 143 4.61 -3.03 -16.31
N GLY A 144 5.41 -1.95 -16.37
CA GLY A 144 5.54 -1.20 -17.63
C GLY A 144 4.23 -0.54 -18.07
N ASP A 145 4.13 -0.13 -19.33
CA ASP A 145 3.04 0.69 -19.85
C ASP A 145 2.22 0.05 -20.99
N PHE A 146 2.44 -1.25 -21.27
CA PHE A 146 1.78 -1.96 -22.35
C PHE A 146 0.33 -2.38 -22.00
N VAL A 147 0.01 -2.61 -20.73
CA VAL A 147 -1.36 -2.67 -20.20
C VAL A 147 -1.54 -1.46 -19.30
N ARG A 148 -2.56 -0.63 -19.56
CA ARG A 148 -2.76 0.64 -18.82
C ARG A 148 -3.86 0.53 -17.78
N ASP A 149 -3.83 -0.56 -17.05
CA ASP A 149 -4.61 -0.83 -15.85
C ASP A 149 -3.83 -1.84 -14.99
N LYS A 150 -4.38 -2.17 -13.83
CA LYS A 150 -3.91 -3.28 -13.00
C LYS A 150 -3.89 -4.56 -13.86
N ASP A 151 -2.82 -5.32 -13.75
CA ASP A 151 -2.65 -6.55 -14.54
C ASP A 151 -2.05 -7.65 -13.66
N ALA A 152 -2.90 -8.53 -13.15
CA ALA A 152 -2.47 -9.63 -12.32
C ALA A 152 -1.71 -10.71 -13.11
N VAL A 153 -1.80 -10.76 -14.44
CA VAL A 153 -1.05 -11.74 -15.25
C VAL A 153 0.43 -11.40 -15.23
N THR A 154 0.79 -10.16 -15.59
CA THR A 154 2.19 -9.72 -15.56
C THR A 154 2.72 -9.56 -14.14
N ALA A 155 1.89 -9.12 -13.19
CA ALA A 155 2.26 -9.06 -11.78
C ALA A 155 2.55 -10.46 -11.20
N THR A 156 1.80 -11.50 -11.60
CA THR A 156 2.08 -12.91 -11.26
C THR A 156 3.45 -13.35 -11.77
N LEU A 157 3.73 -13.09 -13.05
CA LEU A 157 5.03 -13.42 -13.62
C LEU A 157 6.16 -12.75 -12.83
N LEU A 158 6.03 -11.45 -12.55
CA LEU A 158 7.02 -10.70 -11.78
C LEU A 158 7.18 -11.25 -10.35
N ALA A 159 6.08 -11.54 -9.64
CA ALA A 159 6.16 -12.10 -8.28
C ALA A 159 6.85 -13.47 -8.26
N CYS A 160 6.59 -14.33 -9.25
CA CYS A 160 7.26 -15.61 -9.40
C CYS A 160 8.76 -15.44 -9.74
N GLU A 161 9.10 -14.47 -10.57
CA GLU A 161 10.48 -14.13 -10.91
C GLU A 161 11.26 -13.63 -9.68
N VAL A 162 10.65 -12.75 -8.87
CA VAL A 162 11.23 -12.31 -7.57
C VAL A 162 11.50 -13.51 -6.67
N ALA A 163 10.52 -14.40 -6.49
CA ALA A 163 10.65 -15.57 -5.62
C ALA A 163 11.74 -16.53 -6.13
N ALA A 164 11.79 -16.79 -7.43
CA ALA A 164 12.79 -17.66 -8.05
C ALA A 164 14.20 -17.07 -7.92
N TYR A 165 14.35 -15.77 -8.19
CA TYR A 165 15.63 -15.07 -8.06
C TYR A 165 16.12 -15.05 -6.59
N ALA A 166 15.24 -14.74 -5.65
CA ALA A 166 15.55 -14.77 -4.23
C ALA A 166 16.04 -16.18 -3.81
N LYS A 167 15.30 -17.22 -4.17
CA LYS A 167 15.64 -18.61 -3.86
C LYS A 167 16.99 -19.03 -4.46
N GLN A 168 17.28 -18.64 -5.70
CA GLN A 168 18.57 -18.91 -6.35
C GLN A 168 19.75 -18.28 -5.58
N ASN A 169 19.49 -17.15 -4.90
CA ASN A 169 20.49 -16.42 -4.11
C ASN A 169 20.45 -16.77 -2.61
N GLY A 170 19.80 -17.87 -2.22
CA GLY A 170 19.72 -18.31 -0.82
C GLY A 170 18.83 -17.43 0.07
N SER A 171 17.88 -16.72 -0.53
CA SER A 171 16.93 -15.79 0.09
C SER A 171 15.48 -16.26 -0.19
N SER A 172 14.50 -15.53 0.30
CA SER A 172 13.10 -15.73 0.00
C SER A 172 12.43 -14.40 -0.37
N PHE A 173 11.21 -14.44 -0.93
CA PHE A 173 10.42 -13.24 -1.17
C PHE A 173 10.21 -12.43 0.12
N TYR A 174 10.00 -13.11 1.25
CA TYR A 174 9.85 -12.47 2.56
C TYR A 174 11.17 -11.85 3.06
N ASP A 175 12.30 -12.53 2.85
CA ASP A 175 13.62 -11.97 3.18
C ASP A 175 13.93 -10.70 2.37
N GLU A 176 13.50 -10.64 1.10
CA GLU A 176 13.65 -9.42 0.29
C GLU A 176 12.87 -8.25 0.90
N LEU A 177 11.64 -8.48 1.42
CA LEU A 177 10.93 -7.46 2.17
C LEU A 177 11.67 -7.03 3.44
N LEU A 178 12.18 -7.98 4.22
CA LEU A 178 12.92 -7.66 5.44
C LEU A 178 14.20 -6.88 5.15
N ASN A 179 14.89 -7.20 4.06
CA ASN A 179 16.08 -6.45 3.61
C ASN A 179 15.70 -5.00 3.27
N ILE A 180 14.57 -4.79 2.56
CA ILE A 180 14.06 -3.45 2.25
C ILE A 180 13.76 -2.69 3.55
N TYR A 181 13.15 -3.33 4.54
CA TYR A 181 12.87 -2.71 5.83
C TYR A 181 14.14 -2.32 6.59
N VAL A 182 15.16 -3.17 6.61
CA VAL A 182 16.46 -2.87 7.24
C VAL A 182 17.18 -1.71 6.55
N GLU A 183 17.08 -1.64 5.23
CA GLU A 183 17.70 -0.58 4.44
C GLU A 183 16.98 0.77 4.52
N ASN A 184 15.71 0.79 4.93
CA ASN A 184 14.86 1.98 5.02
C ASN A 184 14.27 2.11 6.43
N ASN A 185 12.97 1.87 6.55
CA ASN A 185 12.25 1.75 7.81
C ASN A 185 11.29 0.56 7.71
N PHE A 186 10.96 -0.03 8.85
CA PHE A 186 9.85 -0.99 8.92
C PHE A 186 8.54 -0.22 8.88
N TYR A 187 7.77 -0.42 7.82
CA TYR A 187 6.43 0.14 7.65
C TYR A 187 5.38 -0.90 8.03
N LYS A 188 4.38 -0.46 8.79
CA LYS A 188 3.19 -1.24 9.10
C LYS A 188 1.96 -0.43 8.75
N GLU A 189 1.14 -0.99 7.88
CA GLU A 189 -0.12 -0.38 7.47
C GLU A 189 -1.32 -1.19 7.98
N HIS A 190 -2.42 -0.48 8.20
CA HIS A 190 -3.69 -1.06 8.60
C HIS A 190 -4.85 -0.28 7.98
N LEU A 191 -5.91 -0.99 7.63
CA LEU A 191 -7.12 -0.41 7.05
C LEU A 191 -8.32 -0.68 7.95
N ILE A 192 -9.02 0.37 8.33
CA ILE A 192 -10.36 0.26 8.93
C ILE A 192 -11.39 0.76 7.93
N SER A 193 -12.47 -0.01 7.83
CA SER A 193 -13.61 0.35 7.00
C SER A 193 -14.87 0.40 7.88
N LEU A 194 -15.37 1.62 8.11
CA LEU A 194 -16.59 1.85 8.88
C LEU A 194 -17.76 2.02 7.93
N THR A 195 -18.75 1.14 8.05
CA THR A 195 -20.01 1.23 7.32
C THR A 195 -21.10 1.69 8.27
N LYS A 196 -21.79 2.75 7.92
CA LYS A 196 -22.97 3.26 8.62
C LYS A 196 -24.21 2.94 7.80
N LYS A 197 -25.39 2.79 8.44
CA LYS A 197 -26.60 2.42 7.70
C LYS A 197 -27.47 3.66 7.37
N GLY A 198 -27.99 3.67 6.16
CA GLY A 198 -29.00 4.65 5.72
C GLY A 198 -28.49 6.09 5.55
N MET A 199 -29.42 7.02 5.39
CA MET A 199 -29.12 8.45 5.18
C MET A 199 -28.49 9.11 6.41
N GLU A 200 -28.87 8.70 7.61
CA GLU A 200 -28.27 9.19 8.86
C GLU A 200 -26.80 8.81 8.92
N GLY A 201 -26.45 7.56 8.54
CA GLY A 201 -25.08 7.11 8.50
C GLY A 201 -24.21 7.90 7.50
N ALA A 202 -24.74 8.27 6.35
CA ALA A 202 -24.04 9.14 5.42
C ALA A 202 -23.79 10.54 6.01
N ALA A 203 -24.77 11.11 6.71
CA ALA A 203 -24.62 12.39 7.39
C ALA A 203 -23.58 12.34 8.52
N GLU A 204 -23.55 11.24 9.31
CA GLU A 204 -22.52 11.02 10.33
C GLU A 204 -21.10 11.00 9.74
N ILE A 205 -20.89 10.31 8.62
CA ILE A 205 -19.59 10.26 7.93
C ILE A 205 -19.16 11.65 7.46
N GLN A 206 -20.09 12.42 6.86
CA GLN A 206 -19.79 13.79 6.42
C GLN A 206 -19.45 14.69 7.60
N LYS A 207 -20.19 14.56 8.71
CA LYS A 207 -19.92 15.30 9.94
C LYS A 207 -18.54 14.95 10.51
N MET A 208 -18.20 13.67 10.57
CA MET A 208 -16.87 13.21 11.04
C MET A 208 -15.74 13.88 10.27
N LEU A 209 -15.80 13.87 8.93
CA LEU A 209 -14.79 14.52 8.09
C LEU A 209 -14.77 16.06 8.27
N SER A 210 -15.96 16.67 8.39
CA SER A 210 -16.06 18.12 8.66
C SER A 210 -15.43 18.48 9.99
N ASP A 211 -15.67 17.69 11.03
CA ASP A 211 -15.08 17.89 12.36
C ASP A 211 -13.55 17.73 12.31
N MET A 212 -13.04 16.73 11.60
CA MET A 212 -11.60 16.55 11.38
C MET A 212 -10.95 17.72 10.63
N ARG A 213 -11.65 18.33 9.66
CA ARG A 213 -11.17 19.52 8.93
C ARG A 213 -11.14 20.78 9.78
N ASN A 214 -12.21 21.00 10.55
CA ASN A 214 -12.40 22.23 11.31
C ASN A 214 -11.62 22.22 12.64
N ASN A 215 -11.42 21.05 13.21
CA ASN A 215 -10.72 20.83 14.47
C ASN A 215 -9.60 19.79 14.25
N PRO A 216 -8.54 20.15 13.51
CA PRO A 216 -7.48 19.21 13.20
C PRO A 216 -6.76 18.72 14.45
N LEU A 217 -6.42 17.44 14.48
CA LEU A 217 -5.64 16.84 15.53
C LEU A 217 -4.27 17.54 15.61
N SER A 218 -3.84 17.87 16.81
CA SER A 218 -2.49 18.42 17.07
C SER A 218 -1.50 17.33 17.48
N MET A 219 -2.00 16.19 17.96
CA MET A 219 -1.23 15.05 18.45
C MET A 219 -1.89 13.73 17.95
N ILE A 220 -1.09 12.70 17.73
CA ILE A 220 -1.51 11.33 17.41
C ILE A 220 -0.55 10.39 18.13
N ASP A 221 -1.04 9.54 19.03
CA ASP A 221 -0.23 8.61 19.88
C ASP A 221 1.00 9.32 20.51
N GLY A 222 0.79 10.54 21.03
CA GLY A 222 1.87 11.33 21.64
C GLY A 222 2.82 12.02 20.67
N GLU A 223 2.66 11.87 19.36
CA GLU A 223 3.46 12.53 18.33
C GLU A 223 2.77 13.81 17.83
N LYS A 224 3.52 14.89 17.64
CA LYS A 224 2.97 16.12 17.07
C LYS A 224 2.60 15.94 15.61
N VAL A 225 1.42 16.38 15.24
CA VAL A 225 1.02 16.47 13.84
C VAL A 225 1.79 17.61 13.16
N ALA A 226 2.52 17.26 12.13
CA ALA A 226 3.30 18.20 11.32
C ALA A 226 2.47 18.83 10.21
N THR A 227 1.72 17.98 9.46
CA THR A 227 0.95 18.44 8.30
C THR A 227 -0.45 17.85 8.24
N LEU A 228 -1.35 18.61 7.62
CA LEU A 228 -2.68 18.17 7.20
C LEU A 228 -2.85 18.47 5.70
N ALA A 229 -3.00 17.43 4.89
CA ALA A 229 -3.38 17.57 3.50
C ALA A 229 -4.90 17.40 3.35
N ASP A 230 -5.56 18.47 2.90
CA ASP A 230 -6.99 18.46 2.56
C ASP A 230 -7.12 18.51 1.03
N TYR A 231 -7.36 17.35 0.44
CA TYR A 231 -7.48 17.21 -1.02
C TYR A 231 -8.79 17.79 -1.57
N ASP A 232 -9.81 17.97 -0.74
CA ASP A 232 -11.05 18.63 -1.13
C ASP A 232 -10.84 20.13 -1.37
N LYS A 233 -10.02 20.76 -0.53
CA LYS A 233 -9.61 22.15 -0.67
C LYS A 233 -8.36 22.34 -1.51
N ALA A 234 -7.69 21.27 -1.91
CA ALA A 234 -6.38 21.25 -2.58
C ALA A 234 -5.29 22.03 -1.79
N ILE A 235 -5.26 21.85 -0.46
CA ILE A 235 -4.35 22.55 0.45
C ILE A 235 -3.58 21.55 1.32
N LEU A 236 -2.26 21.73 1.37
CA LEU A 236 -1.37 21.15 2.38
C LEU A 236 -1.06 22.23 3.41
N LYS A 237 -1.46 22.01 4.65
CA LYS A 237 -1.22 22.91 5.79
C LYS A 237 -0.14 22.36 6.69
N ASP A 238 0.92 23.13 6.92
CA ASP A 238 1.85 22.90 8.03
C ASP A 238 1.18 23.35 9.33
N ILE A 239 0.94 22.42 10.24
CA ILE A 239 0.19 22.69 11.49
C ILE A 239 1.00 23.56 12.46
N ARG A 240 2.33 23.48 12.43
CA ARG A 240 3.22 24.23 13.34
C ARG A 240 3.33 25.70 12.97
N THR A 241 3.37 25.98 11.67
CA THR A 241 3.57 27.35 11.15
C THR A 241 2.28 28.00 10.67
N GLY A 242 1.25 27.21 10.43
CA GLY A 242 0.01 27.63 9.78
C GLY A 242 0.15 27.92 8.28
N LYS A 243 1.33 27.69 7.71
CA LYS A 243 1.57 27.91 6.27
C LYS A 243 0.76 26.93 5.44
N GLU A 244 0.09 27.46 4.44
CA GLU A 244 -0.66 26.66 3.46
C GLU A 244 0.04 26.68 2.11
N THR A 245 0.12 25.51 1.46
CA THR A 245 0.62 25.34 0.08
C THR A 245 -0.40 24.60 -0.75
N LYS A 246 -0.45 24.90 -2.04
CA LYS A 246 -1.38 24.25 -2.97
C LYS A 246 -0.95 22.80 -3.22
N ILE A 247 -1.91 21.90 -3.29
CA ILE A 247 -1.73 20.53 -3.78
C ILE A 247 -2.07 20.51 -5.28
N ASP A 248 -1.10 20.11 -6.10
CA ASP A 248 -1.27 20.03 -7.57
C ASP A 248 -1.83 18.67 -8.01
N LEU A 249 -2.94 18.26 -7.38
CA LEU A 249 -3.74 17.11 -7.78
C LEU A 249 -5.20 17.54 -7.92
N PRO A 250 -6.01 16.83 -8.69
CA PRO A 250 -7.45 17.08 -8.73
C PRO A 250 -8.07 16.97 -7.34
N THR A 251 -9.17 17.67 -7.12
CA THR A 251 -9.88 17.63 -5.84
C THR A 251 -10.47 16.24 -5.56
N SER A 252 -10.38 15.83 -4.31
CA SER A 252 -10.91 14.56 -3.82
C SER A 252 -11.23 14.68 -2.34
N ASN A 253 -12.32 14.09 -1.89
CA ASN A 253 -12.69 14.14 -0.48
C ASN A 253 -11.80 13.21 0.37
N VAL A 254 -10.55 13.59 0.55
CA VAL A 254 -9.53 12.87 1.33
C VAL A 254 -8.85 13.84 2.26
N LEU A 255 -8.65 13.42 3.52
CA LEU A 255 -7.80 14.09 4.50
C LEU A 255 -6.63 13.19 4.84
N ILE A 256 -5.42 13.76 4.92
CA ILE A 256 -4.23 13.02 5.37
C ILE A 256 -3.52 13.82 6.46
N TYR A 257 -3.42 13.24 7.64
CA TYR A 257 -2.58 13.70 8.73
C TYR A 257 -1.21 13.03 8.66
N GLN A 258 -0.16 13.79 8.93
CA GLN A 258 1.19 13.25 9.07
C GLN A 258 1.87 13.87 10.29
N THR A 259 2.46 13.04 11.15
CA THR A 259 3.20 13.46 12.32
C THR A 259 4.66 13.76 11.98
N GLU A 260 5.38 14.39 12.93
CA GLU A 260 6.83 14.63 12.80
C GLU A 260 7.65 13.34 12.71
N ASN A 261 7.15 12.22 13.25
CA ASN A 261 7.81 10.92 13.23
C ASN A 261 7.35 10.02 12.08
N GLY A 262 6.55 10.53 11.13
CA GLY A 262 6.13 9.81 9.94
C GLY A 262 4.88 8.93 10.11
N THR A 263 4.20 8.96 11.27
CA THR A 263 2.87 8.35 11.39
C THR A 263 1.91 9.07 10.46
N ARG A 264 1.17 8.30 9.65
CA ARG A 264 0.26 8.84 8.63
C ARG A 264 -1.11 8.22 8.76
N ILE A 265 -2.16 9.06 8.71
CA ILE A 265 -3.56 8.62 8.75
C ILE A 265 -4.31 9.32 7.63
N ALA A 266 -4.85 8.52 6.70
CA ALA A 266 -5.72 9.03 5.65
C ALA A 266 -7.16 8.64 5.93
N ALA A 267 -8.09 9.59 5.82
CA ALA A 267 -9.53 9.40 5.93
C ALA A 267 -10.18 9.66 4.57
N ARG A 268 -10.89 8.66 4.03
CA ARG A 268 -11.53 8.72 2.72
C ARG A 268 -12.93 8.12 2.76
N PRO A 269 -14.01 8.90 2.55
CA PRO A 269 -15.34 8.37 2.41
C PRO A 269 -15.53 7.70 1.05
N SER A 270 -16.45 6.73 0.99
CA SER A 270 -16.92 6.20 -0.28
C SER A 270 -17.80 7.24 -1.01
N GLY A 271 -17.70 7.29 -2.33
CA GLY A 271 -18.57 8.15 -3.14
C GLY A 271 -19.97 7.56 -3.38
N THR A 272 -20.15 6.26 -3.15
CA THR A 272 -21.37 5.53 -3.54
C THR A 272 -22.10 4.87 -2.36
N GLU A 273 -21.40 4.65 -1.25
CA GLU A 273 -21.92 3.94 -0.08
C GLU A 273 -21.70 4.76 1.19
N PRO A 274 -22.54 4.61 2.23
CA PRO A 274 -22.31 5.23 3.53
C PRO A 274 -21.18 4.52 4.29
N LYS A 275 -19.97 4.69 3.80
CA LYS A 275 -18.74 4.00 4.25
C LYS A 275 -17.58 4.98 4.25
N ILE A 276 -16.73 4.89 5.25
CA ILE A 276 -15.48 5.62 5.31
C ILE A 276 -14.32 4.64 5.58
N LYS A 277 -13.22 4.84 4.88
CA LYS A 277 -11.97 4.10 5.08
C LYS A 277 -10.95 4.97 5.78
N PHE A 278 -10.29 4.40 6.79
CA PHE A 278 -9.12 4.98 7.45
C PHE A 278 -7.90 4.12 7.14
N TYR A 279 -6.90 4.72 6.53
CA TYR A 279 -5.63 4.08 6.21
C TYR A 279 -4.60 4.57 7.22
N PHE A 280 -4.02 3.66 7.97
CA PHE A 280 -2.96 3.92 8.94
C PHE A 280 -1.63 3.45 8.36
N SER A 281 -0.61 4.26 8.47
CA SER A 281 0.77 3.87 8.19
C SER A 281 1.65 4.39 9.33
N VAL A 282 2.35 3.46 9.97
CA VAL A 282 3.33 3.75 11.02
C VAL A 282 4.65 3.13 10.64
N ASN A 283 5.74 3.76 11.05
CA ASN A 283 7.08 3.25 10.72
C ASN A 283 8.06 3.46 11.88
N THR A 284 9.15 2.72 11.83
CA THR A 284 10.30 2.87 12.73
C THR A 284 11.53 2.21 12.09
N PRO A 285 12.76 2.62 12.43
CA PRO A 285 13.96 1.92 11.99
C PRO A 285 13.94 0.44 12.38
N LEU A 286 14.51 -0.41 11.51
CA LEU A 286 14.76 -1.82 11.77
C LEU A 286 16.26 -2.08 11.67
N ASP A 287 16.92 -2.38 12.79
CA ASP A 287 18.37 -2.56 12.84
C ASP A 287 18.80 -3.88 12.21
N SER A 288 17.98 -4.94 12.34
CA SER A 288 18.25 -6.25 11.77
C SER A 288 16.97 -7.06 11.53
N ARG A 289 17.03 -8.06 10.64
CA ARG A 289 15.88 -8.92 10.32
C ARG A 289 15.38 -9.71 11.52
N GLU A 290 16.27 -10.10 12.44
CA GLU A 290 15.94 -10.86 13.66
C GLU A 290 14.98 -10.08 14.58
N ASN A 291 15.05 -8.73 14.53
CA ASN A 291 14.19 -7.85 15.32
C ASN A 291 12.81 -7.59 14.68
N ALA A 292 12.59 -8.04 13.43
CA ALA A 292 11.39 -7.71 12.65
C ALA A 292 10.09 -8.06 13.39
N LYS A 293 10.02 -9.23 14.01
CA LYS A 293 8.81 -9.67 14.73
C LYS A 293 8.50 -8.80 15.95
N THR A 294 9.53 -8.39 16.69
CA THR A 294 9.39 -7.49 17.85
C THR A 294 8.93 -6.10 17.39
N VAL A 295 9.53 -5.59 16.32
CA VAL A 295 9.19 -4.29 15.74
C VAL A 295 7.78 -4.33 15.17
N GLU A 296 7.41 -5.39 14.45
CA GLU A 296 6.04 -5.57 13.92
C GLU A 296 5.00 -5.52 15.04
N ALA A 297 5.22 -6.24 16.14
CA ALA A 297 4.32 -6.25 17.30
C ALA A 297 4.20 -4.86 17.97
N ALA A 298 5.31 -4.11 18.06
CA ALA A 298 5.30 -2.76 18.61
C ALA A 298 4.50 -1.77 17.73
N LEU A 299 4.64 -1.88 16.41
CA LEU A 299 3.89 -1.07 15.45
C LEU A 299 2.40 -1.44 15.42
N ASP A 300 2.06 -2.73 15.53
CA ASP A 300 0.67 -3.17 15.70
C ASP A 300 0.04 -2.56 16.96
N ALA A 301 0.76 -2.61 18.09
CA ALA A 301 0.29 -1.98 19.33
C ALA A 301 0.11 -0.47 19.18
N LYS A 302 1.00 0.22 18.46
CA LYS A 302 0.87 1.65 18.14
C LYS A 302 -0.39 1.92 17.33
N ILE A 303 -0.66 1.16 16.29
CA ILE A 303 -1.88 1.30 15.47
C ILE A 303 -3.12 1.12 16.35
N GLN A 304 -3.15 0.13 17.23
CA GLN A 304 -4.30 -0.11 18.13
C GLN A 304 -4.53 1.06 19.09
N ARG A 305 -3.47 1.71 19.61
CA ARG A 305 -3.62 2.91 20.44
C ARG A 305 -4.22 4.07 19.65
N ILE A 306 -3.73 4.31 18.42
CA ILE A 306 -4.25 5.35 17.53
C ILE A 306 -5.73 5.14 17.21
N ILE A 307 -6.12 3.90 16.88
CA ILE A 307 -7.52 3.54 16.57
C ILE A 307 -8.42 3.85 17.76
N LYS A 308 -7.96 3.52 18.98
CA LYS A 308 -8.70 3.79 20.23
C LYS A 308 -8.77 5.30 20.50
N GLU A 309 -7.66 6.03 20.34
CA GLU A 309 -7.61 7.50 20.52
C GLU A 309 -8.60 8.20 19.58
N MET A 310 -8.71 7.72 18.35
CA MET A 310 -9.63 8.26 17.34
C MET A 310 -11.09 7.78 17.50
N ASN A 311 -11.40 6.92 18.47
CA ASN A 311 -12.74 6.33 18.70
C ASN A 311 -13.32 5.65 17.45
N LEU A 312 -12.52 4.87 16.74
CA LEU A 312 -12.93 4.20 15.50
C LEU A 312 -13.45 2.76 15.72
N ILE A 313 -13.36 2.26 16.95
CA ILE A 313 -13.90 0.95 17.40
C ILE A 313 -14.49 1.10 18.80
#